data_9d1a5f8e636e6e6d315321532c48bc1c
#
_entry.id   9d1a5f8e636e6e6d315321532c48bc1c
#
_cell.length_a   1.000
_cell.length_b   1.000
_cell.length_c   1.000
_cell.angle_alpha   90.00
_cell.angle_beta   90.00
_cell.angle_gamma   90.00
#
_symmetry.space_group_name_H-M   'P 1'
#
loop_
_entity.id
_entity.type
_entity.pdbx_description
1 polymer ?
#
loop_
_entity_poly.entity_id
_entity_poly.type
_entity_poly.pdbx_seq_one_letter_code
_entity_poly.pdbx_strand_id
1 'polypeptide(L)'
;MKTTKLCVSLCLCALCVFITAAPALDAAKQTNFLFFLVDDMGWADIGANGSTYHETPNIDRLARSGMRFTQGYAAGSVCSPTRASIMTGRHPVRVDITDWIPGQANRPANPLLHPEDRSHLPLEEITIAEALKEHGYQTFFAGKWHLGDKGQWPTDQGFDINIGGHHRGSPPGGY
;
A
#
# COMPACT_ATOMS: atom_id res chain seq x y z
N MET A 1 -13.20 0.56 70.47
CA MET A 1 -12.61 1.27 69.29
C MET A 1 -11.45 0.51 68.64
N LYS A 2 -11.41 -0.82 68.63
CA LYS A 2 -10.29 -1.62 67.99
C LYS A 2 -10.77 -2.58 66.88
N THR A 3 -12.05 -2.76 66.66
CA THR A 3 -12.62 -3.71 65.69
C THR A 3 -12.89 -3.14 64.33
N THR A 4 -13.03 -1.81 64.17
CA THR A 4 -13.32 -1.16 62.89
C THR A 4 -12.10 -1.00 61.95
N LYS A 5 -10.86 -0.98 62.52
CA LYS A 5 -9.65 -0.85 61.70
C LYS A 5 -9.21 -2.16 61.01
N LEU A 6 -9.62 -3.31 61.54
CA LEU A 6 -9.25 -4.62 60.98
C LEU A 6 -10.08 -4.97 59.74
N CYS A 7 -11.37 -4.55 59.73
CA CYS A 7 -12.26 -4.81 58.59
C CYS A 7 -11.89 -4.01 57.32
N VAL A 8 -11.44 -2.74 57.49
CA VAL A 8 -11.06 -1.90 56.36
C VAL A 8 -9.76 -2.41 55.69
N SER A 9 -8.82 -2.93 56.47
CA SER A 9 -7.54 -3.45 55.93
C SER A 9 -7.74 -4.76 55.15
N LEU A 10 -8.69 -5.62 55.53
CA LEU A 10 -9.01 -6.85 54.81
C LEU A 10 -9.81 -6.57 53.53
N CYS A 11 -10.64 -5.56 53.47
CA CYS A 11 -11.35 -5.16 52.24
C CYS A 11 -10.42 -4.53 51.19
N LEU A 12 -9.40 -3.77 51.61
CA LEU A 12 -8.41 -3.25 50.64
C LEU A 12 -7.49 -4.37 50.08
N CYS A 13 -7.16 -5.37 50.85
CA CYS A 13 -6.37 -6.53 50.32
C CYS A 13 -7.23 -7.39 49.35
N ALA A 14 -8.53 -7.54 49.59
CA ALA A 14 -9.41 -8.27 48.66
C ALA A 14 -9.59 -7.54 47.33
N LEU A 15 -9.62 -6.19 47.33
CA LEU A 15 -9.72 -5.40 46.11
C LEU A 15 -8.45 -5.40 45.27
N CYS A 16 -7.28 -5.52 45.89
CA CYS A 16 -6.01 -5.62 45.15
C CYS A 16 -5.79 -6.97 44.45
N VAL A 17 -6.42 -8.05 44.88
CA VAL A 17 -6.26 -9.39 44.31
C VAL A 17 -7.12 -9.55 43.03
N PHE A 18 -8.17 -8.75 42.84
CA PHE A 18 -9.01 -8.83 41.64
C PHE A 18 -8.49 -8.03 40.42
N ILE A 19 -7.42 -7.22 40.57
CA ILE A 19 -6.86 -6.40 39.49
C ILE A 19 -5.78 -7.16 38.65
N THR A 20 -5.35 -8.35 39.09
CA THR A 20 -4.21 -9.03 38.46
C THR A 20 -4.55 -10.18 37.49
N ALA A 21 -5.82 -10.42 37.19
CA ALA A 21 -6.23 -11.45 36.23
C ALA A 21 -7.09 -10.84 35.12
N ALA A 22 -6.64 -9.75 34.48
CA ALA A 22 -7.06 -9.51 33.13
C ALA A 22 -6.45 -10.65 32.27
N PRO A 23 -7.27 -11.48 31.57
CA PRO A 23 -6.70 -12.41 30.63
C PRO A 23 -5.85 -11.57 29.67
N ALA A 24 -4.59 -11.95 29.50
CA ALA A 24 -3.80 -11.44 28.40
C ALA A 24 -4.61 -11.74 27.15
N LEU A 25 -5.21 -10.71 26.54
CA LEU A 25 -5.76 -10.83 25.19
C LEU A 25 -4.59 -11.34 24.36
N ASP A 26 -4.71 -12.58 23.92
CA ASP A 26 -3.76 -13.18 22.99
C ASP A 26 -3.71 -12.20 21.80
N ALA A 27 -2.63 -11.45 21.68
CA ALA A 27 -2.48 -10.45 20.65
C ALA A 27 -2.60 -11.20 19.33
N ALA A 28 -3.73 -11.09 18.67
CA ALA A 28 -3.98 -11.76 17.42
C ALA A 28 -2.77 -11.51 16.51
N LYS A 29 -2.11 -12.59 16.09
CA LYS A 29 -0.89 -12.51 15.28
C LYS A 29 -1.19 -11.66 14.06
N GLN A 30 -0.56 -10.51 13.94
CA GLN A 30 -0.75 -9.59 12.82
C GLN A 30 -0.38 -10.31 11.51
N THR A 31 -1.26 -10.21 10.52
CA THR A 31 -1.01 -10.76 9.19
C THR A 31 -0.05 -9.85 8.43
N ASN A 32 1.03 -10.39 7.89
CA ASN A 32 1.90 -9.65 6.99
C ASN A 32 1.29 -9.55 5.58
N PHE A 33 1.58 -8.44 4.91
CA PHE A 33 1.14 -8.18 3.53
C PHE A 33 2.35 -8.12 2.61
N LEU A 34 2.32 -8.91 1.53
CA LEU A 34 3.30 -8.84 0.46
C LEU A 34 2.57 -8.56 -0.85
N PHE A 35 2.79 -7.37 -1.40
CA PHE A 35 2.13 -6.90 -2.61
C PHE A 35 3.10 -6.90 -3.78
N PHE A 36 2.82 -7.68 -4.82
CA PHE A 36 3.56 -7.69 -6.08
C PHE A 36 2.77 -6.92 -7.14
N LEU A 37 3.30 -5.79 -7.57
CA LEU A 37 2.77 -5.03 -8.69
C LEU A 37 3.62 -5.26 -9.93
N VAL A 38 3.09 -6.01 -10.88
CA VAL A 38 3.76 -6.24 -12.17
C VAL A 38 3.39 -5.10 -13.12
N ASP A 39 4.41 -4.41 -13.62
CA ASP A 39 4.25 -3.26 -14.52
C ASP A 39 4.04 -3.76 -15.96
N ASP A 40 3.06 -3.17 -16.64
CA ASP A 40 2.68 -3.46 -18.03
C ASP A 40 2.34 -4.94 -18.32
N MET A 41 1.87 -5.70 -17.33
CA MET A 41 1.34 -7.05 -17.54
C MET A 41 -0.14 -7.00 -17.93
N GLY A 42 -0.46 -7.49 -19.11
CA GLY A 42 -1.85 -7.63 -19.57
C GLY A 42 -2.57 -8.80 -18.93
N TRP A 43 -3.89 -8.76 -18.93
CA TRP A 43 -4.73 -9.83 -18.37
C TRP A 43 -4.46 -11.19 -19.01
N ALA A 44 -4.22 -11.21 -20.33
CA ALA A 44 -3.97 -12.44 -21.10
C ALA A 44 -2.50 -12.92 -21.06
N ASP A 45 -1.63 -12.26 -20.31
CA ASP A 45 -0.18 -12.58 -20.32
C ASP A 45 0.21 -13.71 -19.36
N ILE A 46 -0.72 -14.20 -18.57
CA ILE A 46 -0.46 -15.30 -17.61
C ILE A 46 -1.19 -16.58 -18.00
N GLY A 47 -0.55 -17.74 -17.74
CA GLY A 47 -1.11 -19.06 -18.03
C GLY A 47 -2.45 -19.32 -17.34
N ALA A 48 -2.62 -18.83 -16.11
CA ALA A 48 -3.89 -18.95 -15.37
C ALA A 48 -5.08 -18.27 -16.08
N ASN A 49 -4.84 -17.32 -16.98
CA ASN A 49 -5.85 -16.64 -17.79
C ASN A 49 -5.87 -17.12 -19.26
N GLY A 50 -5.12 -18.18 -19.58
CA GLY A 50 -5.14 -18.84 -20.89
C GLY A 50 -3.97 -18.44 -21.82
N SER A 51 -2.94 -17.75 -21.34
CA SER A 51 -1.74 -17.51 -22.13
C SER A 51 -1.09 -18.82 -22.54
N THR A 52 -0.77 -18.93 -23.82
CA THR A 52 0.04 -20.04 -24.37
C THR A 52 1.42 -19.58 -24.78
N TYR A 53 1.70 -18.29 -24.68
CA TYR A 53 2.96 -17.68 -25.09
C TYR A 53 3.93 -17.50 -23.92
N HIS A 54 3.43 -16.97 -22.79
CA HIS A 54 4.23 -16.74 -21.60
C HIS A 54 4.16 -17.92 -20.63
N GLU A 55 5.33 -18.33 -20.14
CA GLU A 55 5.44 -19.33 -19.09
C GLU A 55 5.42 -18.65 -17.71
N THR A 56 4.31 -18.83 -16.97
CA THR A 56 4.10 -18.20 -15.67
C THR A 56 3.82 -19.20 -14.53
N PRO A 57 4.65 -20.27 -14.36
CA PRO A 57 4.32 -21.40 -13.51
C PRO A 57 4.13 -21.03 -12.04
N ASN A 58 4.84 -20.03 -11.53
CA ASN A 58 4.74 -19.56 -10.16
C ASN A 58 3.47 -18.73 -9.92
N ILE A 59 3.13 -17.84 -10.86
CA ILE A 59 1.88 -17.07 -10.82
C ILE A 59 0.69 -18.01 -10.93
N ASP A 60 0.75 -18.99 -11.84
CA ASP A 60 -0.29 -19.99 -12.04
C ASP A 60 -0.48 -20.87 -10.80
N ARG A 61 0.62 -21.22 -10.11
CA ARG A 61 0.54 -21.94 -8.83
C ARG A 61 -0.14 -21.08 -7.77
N LEU A 62 0.20 -19.80 -7.66
CA LEU A 62 -0.45 -18.89 -6.73
C LEU A 62 -1.95 -18.75 -7.05
N ALA A 63 -2.31 -18.61 -8.32
CA ALA A 63 -3.70 -18.53 -8.76
C ALA A 63 -4.52 -19.80 -8.42
N ARG A 64 -3.90 -20.98 -8.45
CA ARG A 64 -4.54 -22.25 -8.06
C ARG A 64 -4.68 -22.42 -6.55
N SER A 65 -3.77 -21.88 -5.76
CA SER A 65 -3.75 -22.06 -4.29
C SER A 65 -4.43 -20.93 -3.53
N GLY A 66 -4.67 -19.81 -4.18
CA GLY A 66 -5.25 -18.60 -3.59
C GLY A 66 -6.59 -18.22 -4.20
N MET A 67 -6.96 -16.96 -4.05
CA MET A 67 -8.18 -16.41 -4.64
C MET A 67 -7.82 -15.65 -5.93
N ARG A 68 -8.51 -15.95 -7.02
CA ARG A 68 -8.37 -15.24 -8.29
C ARG A 68 -9.60 -14.36 -8.55
N PHE A 69 -9.36 -13.08 -8.74
CA PHE A 69 -10.41 -12.11 -9.11
C PHE A 69 -10.52 -12.04 -10.63
N THR A 70 -11.62 -12.53 -11.19
CA THR A 70 -11.84 -12.55 -12.64
C THR A 70 -12.30 -11.21 -13.19
N GLN A 71 -12.74 -10.29 -12.33
CA GLN A 71 -13.19 -8.94 -12.64
C GLN A 71 -12.38 -7.90 -11.86
N GLY A 72 -11.07 -8.12 -11.67
CA GLY A 72 -10.16 -7.15 -11.09
C GLY A 72 -9.63 -6.21 -12.18
N TYR A 73 -9.75 -4.90 -11.97
CA TYR A 73 -9.33 -3.88 -12.93
C TYR A 73 -8.33 -2.92 -12.30
N ALA A 74 -7.34 -2.50 -13.08
CA ALA A 74 -6.49 -1.37 -12.72
C ALA A 74 -7.31 -0.07 -12.76
N ALA A 75 -6.96 0.89 -11.88
CA ALA A 75 -7.68 2.17 -11.81
C ALA A 75 -7.38 3.11 -13.00
N GLY A 76 -6.31 2.85 -13.73
CA GLY A 76 -5.90 3.59 -14.90
C GLY A 76 -5.14 2.71 -15.88
N SER A 77 -5.01 3.16 -17.12
CA SER A 77 -4.35 2.41 -18.21
C SER A 77 -2.83 2.58 -18.24
N VAL A 78 -2.27 3.45 -17.40
CA VAL A 78 -0.83 3.76 -17.33
C VAL A 78 -0.33 3.76 -15.89
N CYS A 79 0.99 3.91 -15.71
CA CYS A 79 1.68 3.63 -14.44
C CYS A 79 1.25 4.54 -13.29
N SER A 80 1.46 5.86 -13.38
CA SER A 80 1.30 6.77 -12.24
C SER A 80 -0.14 6.83 -11.69
N PRO A 81 -1.20 6.90 -12.51
CA PRO A 81 -2.58 6.87 -12.01
C PRO A 81 -2.89 5.60 -11.20
N THR A 82 -2.53 4.44 -11.74
CA THR A 82 -2.75 3.16 -11.07
C THR A 82 -1.96 3.07 -9.78
N ARG A 83 -0.69 3.52 -9.78
CA ARG A 83 0.17 3.53 -8.59
C ARG A 83 -0.37 4.47 -7.52
N ALA A 84 -0.77 5.68 -7.89
CA ALA A 84 -1.39 6.64 -6.96
C ALA A 84 -2.66 6.04 -6.32
N SER A 85 -3.50 5.40 -7.12
CA SER A 85 -4.72 4.74 -6.64
C SER A 85 -4.41 3.59 -5.66
N ILE A 86 -3.42 2.75 -5.94
CA ILE A 86 -3.00 1.66 -5.05
C ILE A 86 -2.46 2.22 -3.73
N MET A 87 -1.63 3.26 -3.78
CA MET A 87 -1.04 3.85 -2.58
C MET A 87 -2.07 4.54 -1.68
N THR A 88 -3.10 5.16 -2.25
CA THR A 88 -4.05 6.00 -1.49
C THR A 88 -5.45 5.40 -1.33
N GLY A 89 -5.77 4.33 -2.05
CA GLY A 89 -7.13 3.81 -2.13
C GLY A 89 -8.12 4.76 -2.83
N ARG A 90 -7.64 5.81 -3.51
CA ARG A 90 -8.48 6.84 -4.17
C ARG A 90 -8.43 6.70 -5.68
N HIS A 91 -9.53 7.05 -6.35
CA HIS A 91 -9.56 7.08 -7.80
C HIS A 91 -8.57 8.13 -8.36
N PRO A 92 -7.85 7.87 -9.47
CA PRO A 92 -6.83 8.78 -10.02
C PRO A 92 -7.28 10.23 -10.19
N VAL A 93 -8.52 10.45 -10.65
CA VAL A 93 -9.11 11.80 -10.80
C VAL A 93 -9.19 12.56 -9.46
N ARG A 94 -9.31 11.84 -8.33
CA ARG A 94 -9.38 12.48 -7.00
C ARG A 94 -8.04 12.92 -6.45
N VAL A 95 -6.96 12.34 -6.98
CA VAL A 95 -5.58 12.70 -6.62
C VAL A 95 -4.91 13.57 -7.68
N ASP A 96 -5.66 13.95 -8.74
CA ASP A 96 -5.19 14.72 -9.90
C ASP A 96 -3.92 14.13 -10.56
N ILE A 97 -3.88 12.80 -10.68
CA ILE A 97 -2.83 12.07 -11.41
C ILE A 97 -3.55 11.16 -12.39
N THR A 98 -3.89 11.66 -13.58
CA THR A 98 -4.69 10.94 -14.57
C THR A 98 -3.87 10.44 -15.74
N ASP A 99 -2.63 10.90 -15.90
CA ASP A 99 -1.65 10.43 -16.86
C ASP A 99 -0.32 10.01 -16.18
N TRP A 100 0.56 9.37 -16.93
CA TRP A 100 1.90 9.02 -16.42
C TRP A 100 2.75 10.28 -16.16
N ILE A 101 3.50 10.29 -15.09
CA ILE A 101 4.39 11.40 -14.75
C ILE A 101 5.68 11.33 -15.61
N PRO A 102 6.07 12.41 -16.32
CA PRO A 102 5.59 13.79 -16.24
C PRO A 102 4.38 14.13 -17.12
N GLY A 103 3.70 13.18 -17.73
CA GLY A 103 2.59 13.43 -18.63
C GLY A 103 3.03 13.75 -20.07
N GLN A 104 2.05 13.98 -20.92
CA GLN A 104 2.29 14.37 -22.31
C GLN A 104 2.19 15.89 -22.46
N ALA A 105 3.14 16.48 -23.21
CA ALA A 105 3.07 17.88 -23.55
C ALA A 105 1.92 18.15 -24.53
N ASN A 106 1.14 19.20 -24.28
CA ASN A 106 0.19 19.70 -25.23
C ASN A 106 0.91 20.27 -26.47
N ARG A 107 0.62 19.73 -27.64
CA ARG A 107 1.18 20.16 -28.93
C ARG A 107 0.06 20.74 -29.79
N PRO A 108 0.33 21.72 -30.67
CA PRO A 108 -0.69 22.31 -31.55
C PRO A 108 -1.43 21.31 -32.43
N ALA A 109 -0.82 20.17 -32.75
CA ALA A 109 -1.39 19.11 -33.54
C ALA A 109 -2.27 18.11 -32.74
N ASN A 110 -2.33 18.23 -31.43
CA ASN A 110 -3.15 17.35 -30.62
C ASN A 110 -4.64 17.67 -30.84
N PRO A 111 -5.47 16.67 -31.11
CA PRO A 111 -6.91 16.90 -31.28
C PRO A 111 -7.63 17.26 -29.97
N LEU A 112 -7.02 16.89 -28.83
CA LEU A 112 -7.50 17.20 -27.49
C LEU A 112 -6.35 17.73 -26.65
N LEU A 113 -6.66 18.61 -25.73
CA LEU A 113 -5.70 19.06 -24.72
C LEU A 113 -5.65 18.04 -23.57
N HIS A 114 -4.45 17.74 -23.10
CA HIS A 114 -4.27 17.00 -21.86
C HIS A 114 -4.66 17.89 -20.67
N PRO A 115 -5.30 17.33 -19.63
CA PRO A 115 -5.55 18.06 -18.41
C PRO A 115 -4.22 18.44 -17.74
N GLU A 116 -4.27 19.44 -16.89
CA GLU A 116 -3.16 19.72 -15.99
C GLU A 116 -3.19 18.72 -14.83
N ASP A 117 -2.28 17.77 -14.86
CA ASP A 117 -2.11 16.77 -13.81
C ASP A 117 -1.01 17.16 -12.82
N ARG A 118 -1.09 16.65 -11.62
CA ARG A 118 0.00 16.76 -10.65
C ARG A 118 1.21 15.95 -11.11
N SER A 119 2.40 16.51 -10.91
CA SER A 119 3.67 15.84 -11.22
C SER A 119 4.17 14.91 -10.11
N HIS A 120 3.42 14.76 -9.02
CA HIS A 120 3.77 13.91 -7.87
C HIS A 120 2.54 13.59 -7.02
N LEU A 121 2.63 12.55 -6.23
CA LEU A 121 1.66 12.24 -5.19
C LEU A 121 1.83 13.24 -4.04
N PRO A 122 0.78 14.03 -3.71
CA PRO A 122 0.85 14.97 -2.60
C PRO A 122 1.14 14.30 -1.27
N LEU A 123 1.93 14.95 -0.40
CA LEU A 123 2.24 14.44 0.94
C LEU A 123 1.02 14.48 1.89
N GLU A 124 -0.03 15.20 1.53
CA GLU A 124 -1.28 15.24 2.27
C GLU A 124 -2.17 14.01 2.04
N GLU A 125 -1.86 13.20 1.02
CA GLU A 125 -2.55 11.95 0.77
C GLU A 125 -2.03 10.86 1.70
N ILE A 126 -2.94 10.26 2.47
CA ILE A 126 -2.58 9.14 3.35
C ILE A 126 -2.34 7.90 2.50
N THR A 127 -1.14 7.35 2.56
CA THR A 127 -0.77 6.14 1.85
C THR A 127 -1.08 4.88 2.65
N ILE A 128 -1.10 3.74 1.95
CA ILE A 128 -1.19 2.42 2.61
C ILE A 128 -0.06 2.19 3.61
N ALA A 129 1.14 2.74 3.35
CA ALA A 129 2.28 2.62 4.26
C ALA A 129 2.02 3.39 5.56
N GLU A 130 1.56 4.63 5.48
CA GLU A 130 1.22 5.44 6.66
C GLU A 130 0.10 4.79 7.46
N ALA A 131 -0.98 4.35 6.80
CA ALA A 131 -2.08 3.68 7.46
C ALA A 131 -1.65 2.39 8.18
N LEU A 132 -0.75 1.59 7.59
CA LEU A 132 -0.21 0.39 8.22
C LEU A 132 0.71 0.71 9.40
N LYS A 133 1.48 1.79 9.33
CA LYS A 133 2.35 2.23 10.44
C LYS A 133 1.56 2.61 11.69
N GLU A 134 0.39 3.21 11.56
CA GLU A 134 -0.50 3.48 12.70
C GLU A 134 -0.92 2.21 13.44
N HIS A 135 -0.86 1.06 12.76
CA HIS A 135 -1.13 -0.27 13.32
C HIS A 135 0.13 -1.06 13.69
N GLY A 136 1.31 -0.40 13.76
CA GLY A 136 2.56 -1.00 14.22
C GLY A 136 3.28 -1.86 13.16
N TYR A 137 2.91 -1.75 11.88
CA TYR A 137 3.65 -2.42 10.82
C TYR A 137 4.95 -1.70 10.48
N GLN A 138 5.98 -2.48 10.16
CA GLN A 138 7.12 -2.00 9.40
C GLN A 138 6.81 -2.07 7.92
N THR A 139 7.20 -1.04 7.18
CA THR A 139 6.84 -0.87 5.77
C THR A 139 8.07 -0.85 4.88
N PHE A 140 8.01 -1.59 3.77
CA PHE A 140 9.12 -1.76 2.85
C PHE A 140 8.64 -1.53 1.42
N PHE A 141 9.37 -0.74 0.66
CA PHE A 141 9.14 -0.52 -0.76
C PHE A 141 10.36 -0.95 -1.58
N ALA A 142 10.14 -1.67 -2.68
CA ALA A 142 11.18 -2.02 -3.63
C ALA A 142 10.68 -1.88 -5.06
N GLY A 143 11.49 -1.25 -5.93
CA GLY A 143 11.24 -1.13 -7.36
C GLY A 143 10.67 0.22 -7.78
N LYS A 144 9.88 0.22 -8.85
CA LYS A 144 9.37 1.44 -9.51
C LYS A 144 8.38 2.19 -8.63
N TRP A 145 8.70 3.43 -8.28
CA TRP A 145 7.79 4.36 -7.59
C TRP A 145 6.95 5.18 -8.57
N HIS A 146 7.59 6.05 -9.33
CA HIS A 146 6.99 6.87 -10.39
C HIS A 146 5.83 7.77 -9.91
N LEU A 147 5.88 8.27 -8.67
CA LEU A 147 4.89 9.15 -8.06
C LEU A 147 5.52 10.42 -7.47
N GLY A 148 6.65 10.85 -7.96
CA GLY A 148 7.30 12.09 -7.55
C GLY A 148 8.82 11.99 -7.47
N ASP A 149 9.47 13.15 -7.33
CA ASP A 149 10.91 13.29 -7.23
C ASP A 149 11.36 13.37 -5.75
N LYS A 150 12.58 13.82 -5.52
CA LYS A 150 13.15 14.00 -4.18
C LYS A 150 12.22 14.84 -3.30
N GLY A 151 11.90 14.32 -2.13
CA GLY A 151 10.92 14.88 -1.19
C GLY A 151 9.50 14.32 -1.36
N GLN A 152 9.26 13.45 -2.36
CA GLN A 152 8.03 12.67 -2.53
C GLN A 152 8.33 11.18 -2.80
N TRP A 153 9.48 10.69 -2.32
CA TRP A 153 9.86 9.29 -2.45
C TRP A 153 9.07 8.38 -1.50
N PRO A 154 9.15 7.07 -1.65
CA PRO A 154 8.46 6.15 -0.74
C PRO A 154 8.68 6.44 0.74
N THR A 155 9.91 6.84 1.13
CA THR A 155 10.23 7.20 2.52
C THR A 155 9.57 8.51 2.99
N ASP A 156 9.27 9.41 2.08
CA ASP A 156 8.54 10.64 2.39
C ASP A 156 7.02 10.39 2.46
N GLN A 157 6.58 9.23 1.96
CA GLN A 157 5.20 8.74 1.86
C GLN A 157 4.93 7.54 2.79
N GLY A 158 5.64 7.47 3.93
CA GLY A 158 5.37 6.54 5.00
C GLY A 158 6.12 5.22 4.98
N PHE A 159 6.84 4.85 3.94
CA PHE A 159 7.65 3.64 3.94
C PHE A 159 8.91 3.82 4.80
N ASP A 160 9.24 2.81 5.62
CA ASP A 160 10.44 2.81 6.46
C ASP A 160 11.70 2.56 5.63
N ILE A 161 11.58 1.72 4.60
CA ILE A 161 12.69 1.32 3.72
C ILE A 161 12.27 1.52 2.27
N ASN A 162 13.16 2.14 1.47
CA ASN A 162 13.00 2.28 0.03
C ASN A 162 14.22 1.73 -0.71
N ILE A 163 14.01 0.77 -1.60
CA ILE A 163 15.05 0.24 -2.49
C ILE A 163 14.64 0.45 -3.95
N GLY A 164 15.32 1.39 -4.61
CA GLY A 164 15.12 1.68 -6.03
C GLY A 164 13.91 2.54 -6.38
N GLY A 165 13.07 2.92 -5.42
CA GLY A 165 11.93 3.81 -5.67
C GLY A 165 12.39 5.26 -5.90
N HIS A 166 12.11 5.79 -7.10
CA HIS A 166 12.45 7.16 -7.51
C HIS A 166 11.46 7.66 -8.59
N HIS A 167 11.67 8.89 -9.08
CA HIS A 167 10.78 9.56 -10.03
C HIS A 167 10.63 8.86 -11.40
N ARG A 168 11.62 8.08 -11.82
CA ARG A 168 11.60 7.50 -13.18
C ARG A 168 10.60 6.36 -13.30
N GLY A 169 10.00 6.27 -14.49
CA GLY A 169 9.15 5.15 -14.88
C GLY A 169 9.89 3.91 -15.35
N SER A 170 11.22 3.98 -15.49
CA SER A 170 12.11 2.87 -15.90
C SER A 170 13.28 2.75 -14.92
N PRO A 171 13.95 1.58 -14.85
CA PRO A 171 15.13 1.43 -14.02
C PRO A 171 16.27 2.33 -14.48
N PRO A 172 17.20 2.71 -13.59
CA PRO A 172 18.43 3.42 -13.99
C PRO A 172 19.21 2.61 -15.03
N GLY A 173 19.51 3.25 -16.17
CA GLY A 173 20.22 2.58 -17.28
C GLY A 173 19.30 1.96 -18.34
N GLY A 174 17.99 1.95 -18.14
CA GLY A 174 17.01 1.35 -19.05
C GLY A 174 16.77 -0.14 -18.79
N TYR A 175 16.13 -0.80 -19.75
CA TYR A 175 15.91 -2.26 -19.78
C TYR A 175 17.00 -2.93 -20.58
#